data_6e0e7d4993bacdb2820b7306cd0eb49c
#
_entry.id   6e0e7d4993bacdb2820b7306cd0eb49c
#
_cell.length_a   1.000
_cell.length_b   1.000
_cell.length_c   1.000
_cell.angle_alpha   90.00
_cell.angle_beta   90.00
_cell.angle_gamma   90.00
#
_symmetry.space_group_name_H-M   'P 1'
#
loop_
_entity.id
_entity.type
_entity.pdbx_description
1 polymer ?
#
loop_
_entity_poly.entity_id
_entity_poly.type
_entity_poly.pdbx_seq_one_letter_code
_entity_poly.pdbx_strand_id
1 'polypeptide(L)'
;MKVLYDSRNDLRLVATGSASPLLEKGSEESGAGRWSVLKVGSLSFYEYCKLLNLPEPDLTEMPSISELVQLPKARAVYLMENFSPLVNAFNRYLLVGGFPELALAEDDAYAQRRLREDVVDRVIKRDVMTLFNIRSPLMMEKLLVYLCLHSTQLFNVTTASKEIGQISPVTLESYLSALEMANLIYIAKPIGVGSKAVLKGKPKIFVADAAIRNAVLMIDDVLSDETELGATIETTVYKHMVSYFEGSMAEIGYYRKSRDNQKEVDVVVGLPRGTKILCEVKYRNQSHLPESDAIVELCRDETARVAQAFLITKRLEDVGPTQHETNVPILRIPALPFLYLLGKQEAEGSAGRL
;
A
#
# COMPACT_ATOMS: atom_id res chain seq x y z
N MET A 1 29.50 -13.01 -8.24
CA MET A 1 28.73 -13.66 -7.16
C MET A 1 28.52 -15.14 -7.40
N LYS A 2 28.06 -15.62 -8.57
CA LYS A 2 27.85 -17.05 -8.87
C LYS A 2 29.11 -17.91 -8.59
N VAL A 3 30.27 -17.51 -9.11
CA VAL A 3 31.54 -18.22 -8.88
C VAL A 3 31.88 -18.32 -7.39
N LEU A 4 31.65 -17.27 -6.63
CA LEU A 4 31.89 -17.25 -5.18
C LEU A 4 30.89 -18.14 -4.44
N TYR A 5 29.63 -18.15 -4.80
CA TYR A 5 28.61 -19.02 -4.22
C TYR A 5 28.92 -20.50 -4.48
N ASP A 6 29.29 -20.83 -5.72
CA ASP A 6 29.57 -22.21 -6.13
C ASP A 6 30.94 -22.73 -5.57
N SER A 7 31.88 -21.84 -5.20
CA SER A 7 33.20 -22.18 -4.72
C SER A 7 33.42 -22.05 -3.20
N ARG A 8 32.52 -21.33 -2.50
CA ARG A 8 32.67 -20.96 -1.09
C ARG A 8 31.36 -21.12 -0.33
N ASN A 9 31.12 -22.33 0.20
CA ASN A 9 29.89 -22.65 0.96
C ASN A 9 29.83 -21.99 2.36
N ASP A 10 30.93 -21.38 2.81
CA ASP A 10 31.06 -20.67 4.09
C ASP A 10 30.63 -19.19 4.03
N LEU A 11 30.36 -18.67 2.83
CA LEU A 11 30.01 -17.27 2.63
C LEU A 11 28.51 -17.05 2.49
N ARG A 12 27.97 -16.06 3.23
CA ARG A 12 26.67 -15.46 2.97
C ARG A 12 26.88 -14.22 2.11
N LEU A 13 26.34 -14.23 0.89
CA LEU A 13 26.49 -13.12 -0.05
C LEU A 13 25.20 -12.31 -0.06
N VAL A 14 25.29 -11.02 0.20
CA VAL A 14 24.17 -10.07 0.10
C VAL A 14 24.50 -9.07 -1.00
N ALA A 15 23.56 -8.89 -1.93
CA ALA A 15 23.63 -7.83 -2.92
C ALA A 15 22.46 -6.88 -2.72
N THR A 16 22.73 -5.59 -2.73
CA THR A 16 21.70 -4.55 -2.63
C THR A 16 21.71 -3.68 -3.87
N GLY A 17 20.53 -3.16 -4.27
CA GLY A 17 20.40 -2.26 -5.39
C GLY A 17 19.07 -1.52 -5.31
N SER A 18 19.05 -0.27 -5.82
CA SER A 18 17.85 0.58 -5.91
C SER A 18 16.84 0.11 -6.96
N ALA A 19 17.24 -0.82 -7.84
CA ALA A 19 16.37 -1.36 -8.88
C ALA A 19 16.56 -2.88 -9.00
N SER A 20 15.51 -3.63 -8.76
CA SER A 20 15.45 -5.09 -8.81
C SER A 20 15.88 -5.73 -10.15
N PRO A 21 15.69 -5.11 -11.34
CA PRO A 21 15.88 -5.80 -12.62
C PRO A 21 17.28 -6.34 -12.90
N LEU A 22 18.30 -5.69 -12.38
CA LEU A 22 19.68 -6.20 -12.56
C LEU A 22 19.95 -7.46 -11.72
N LEU A 23 19.29 -7.56 -10.58
CA LEU A 23 19.38 -8.74 -9.71
C LEU A 23 18.50 -9.86 -10.27
N GLU A 24 17.30 -9.55 -10.79
CA GLU A 24 16.38 -10.52 -11.38
C GLU A 24 16.90 -11.09 -12.71
N LYS A 25 17.39 -10.25 -13.66
CA LYS A 25 18.02 -10.75 -14.91
C LYS A 25 19.23 -11.63 -14.65
N GLY A 26 20.03 -11.31 -13.64
CA GLY A 26 21.14 -12.17 -13.21
C GLY A 26 20.68 -13.48 -12.56
N SER A 27 19.46 -13.55 -12.01
CA SER A 27 18.89 -14.75 -11.39
C SER A 27 18.22 -15.68 -12.40
N GLU A 28 17.58 -15.14 -13.44
CA GLU A 28 16.90 -15.94 -14.48
C GLU A 28 17.89 -16.75 -15.34
N GLU A 29 19.06 -16.18 -15.68
CA GLU A 29 20.00 -16.83 -16.59
C GLU A 29 20.85 -17.96 -15.96
N SER A 30 21.00 -18.01 -14.62
CA SER A 30 21.86 -19.05 -14.01
C SER A 30 21.66 -19.27 -12.51
N GLY A 31 20.60 -18.76 -11.90
CA GLY A 31 20.48 -18.64 -10.44
C GLY A 31 19.31 -19.35 -9.78
N ALA A 32 18.53 -20.16 -10.49
CA ALA A 32 17.37 -20.85 -9.90
C ALA A 32 17.77 -21.61 -8.61
N GLY A 33 17.15 -21.22 -7.48
CA GLY A 33 17.39 -21.82 -6.16
C GLY A 33 18.59 -21.30 -5.38
N ARG A 34 19.35 -20.31 -5.91
CA ARG A 34 20.56 -19.77 -5.26
C ARG A 34 20.38 -18.40 -4.62
N TRP A 35 19.31 -17.71 -4.95
CA TRP A 35 19.03 -16.34 -4.49
C TRP A 35 17.66 -16.28 -3.86
N SER A 36 17.58 -15.56 -2.75
CA SER A 36 16.33 -15.10 -2.16
C SER A 36 16.27 -13.60 -2.36
N VAL A 37 15.19 -13.10 -2.96
CA VAL A 37 14.97 -11.67 -3.16
C VAL A 37 14.16 -11.15 -1.97
N LEU A 38 14.69 -10.14 -1.30
CA LEU A 38 13.99 -9.40 -0.24
C LEU A 38 13.73 -7.99 -0.76
N LYS A 39 12.47 -7.61 -0.87
CA LYS A 39 12.08 -6.25 -1.19
C LYS A 39 11.99 -5.44 0.10
N VAL A 40 12.72 -4.34 0.16
CA VAL A 40 12.68 -3.42 1.30
C VAL A 40 11.91 -2.18 0.87
N GLY A 41 10.70 -2.03 1.36
CA GLY A 41 9.86 -0.86 1.17
C GLY A 41 10.26 0.31 2.08
N SER A 42 9.52 1.42 1.99
CA SER A 42 9.58 2.47 3.00
C SER A 42 8.97 1.97 4.31
N LEU A 43 9.41 2.50 5.46
CA LEU A 43 8.98 2.08 6.79
C LEU A 43 7.46 2.00 6.93
N SER A 44 6.97 0.97 7.59
CA SER A 44 5.62 0.93 8.15
C SER A 44 5.47 2.00 9.24
N PHE A 45 4.23 2.31 9.65
CA PHE A 45 4.03 3.28 10.74
C PHE A 45 4.61 2.80 12.07
N TYR A 46 4.60 1.49 12.33
CA TYR A 46 5.27 0.93 13.50
C TYR A 46 6.79 1.16 13.48
N GLU A 47 7.44 0.84 12.36
CA GLU A 47 8.89 1.06 12.21
C GLU A 47 9.27 2.54 12.27
N TYR A 48 8.42 3.41 11.72
CA TYR A 48 8.55 4.87 11.83
C TYR A 48 8.54 5.31 13.30
N CYS A 49 7.59 4.80 14.12
CA CYS A 49 7.52 5.07 15.54
C CYS A 49 8.78 4.56 16.27
N LYS A 50 9.26 3.39 15.92
CA LYS A 50 10.49 2.80 16.48
C LYS A 50 11.73 3.62 16.13
N LEU A 51 11.87 4.05 14.87
CA LEU A 51 12.99 4.89 14.42
C LEU A 51 13.05 6.21 15.20
N LEU A 52 11.92 6.82 15.49
CA LEU A 52 11.82 8.08 16.21
C LEU A 52 11.79 7.91 17.74
N ASN A 53 11.91 6.69 18.27
CA ASN A 53 11.81 6.38 19.70
C ASN A 53 10.54 6.96 20.35
N LEU A 54 9.39 6.87 19.65
CA LEU A 54 8.12 7.36 20.17
C LEU A 54 7.59 6.44 21.27
N PRO A 55 6.72 6.96 22.18
CA PRO A 55 6.08 6.15 23.20
C PRO A 55 5.33 4.98 22.59
N GLU A 56 5.52 3.78 23.13
CA GLU A 56 4.77 2.60 22.67
C GLU A 56 3.39 2.58 23.35
N PRO A 57 2.31 2.28 22.59
CA PRO A 57 1.01 2.05 23.19
C PRO A 57 1.04 0.80 24.09
N ASP A 58 0.29 0.82 25.17
CA ASP A 58 0.10 -0.39 25.98
C ASP A 58 -0.76 -1.42 25.23
N LEU A 59 -0.11 -2.50 24.82
CA LEU A 59 -0.73 -3.61 24.08
C LEU A 59 -0.88 -4.89 24.92
N THR A 60 -0.66 -4.81 26.24
CA THR A 60 -0.67 -5.98 27.15
C THR A 60 -1.98 -6.76 27.06
N GLU A 61 -3.10 -6.06 26.89
CA GLU A 61 -4.45 -6.65 26.80
C GLU A 61 -5.04 -6.55 25.37
N MET A 62 -4.21 -6.23 24.37
CA MET A 62 -4.65 -6.11 22.98
C MET A 62 -4.82 -7.52 22.38
N PRO A 63 -6.03 -7.90 21.95
CA PRO A 63 -6.25 -9.16 21.23
C PRO A 63 -5.71 -9.04 19.79
N SER A 64 -5.80 -10.11 19.03
CA SER A 64 -5.58 -10.03 17.58
C SER A 64 -6.59 -9.07 16.93
N ILE A 65 -6.22 -8.51 15.78
CA ILE A 65 -7.09 -7.55 15.06
C ILE A 65 -8.47 -8.17 14.77
N SER A 66 -8.50 -9.45 14.40
CA SER A 66 -9.74 -10.16 14.09
C SER A 66 -10.65 -10.38 15.31
N GLU A 67 -10.09 -10.47 16.52
CA GLU A 67 -10.86 -10.65 17.75
C GLU A 67 -11.48 -9.36 18.28
N LEU A 68 -11.01 -8.20 17.84
CA LEU A 68 -11.58 -6.89 18.20
C LEU A 68 -13.08 -6.79 17.88
N VAL A 69 -13.55 -7.52 16.87
CA VAL A 69 -14.97 -7.55 16.49
C VAL A 69 -15.88 -8.12 17.58
N GLN A 70 -15.33 -8.94 18.45
CA GLN A 70 -16.08 -9.61 19.53
C GLN A 70 -16.08 -8.83 20.85
N LEU A 71 -15.27 -7.77 20.94
CA LEU A 71 -15.16 -7.00 22.17
C LEU A 71 -16.37 -6.11 22.40
N PRO A 72 -16.79 -5.92 23.67
CA PRO A 72 -17.70 -4.83 24.02
C PRO A 72 -17.13 -3.48 23.55
N LYS A 73 -18.00 -2.63 22.98
CA LYS A 73 -17.57 -1.34 22.39
C LYS A 73 -16.72 -0.49 23.35
N ALA A 74 -17.13 -0.37 24.61
CA ALA A 74 -16.39 0.41 25.61
C ALA A 74 -14.95 -0.11 25.80
N ARG A 75 -14.75 -1.44 25.78
CA ARG A 75 -13.43 -2.05 25.91
C ARG A 75 -12.60 -1.80 24.66
N ALA A 76 -13.19 -2.00 23.48
CA ALA A 76 -12.49 -1.72 22.21
C ALA A 76 -12.04 -0.25 22.13
N VAL A 77 -12.91 0.70 22.48
CA VAL A 77 -12.55 2.14 22.51
C VAL A 77 -11.40 2.40 23.49
N TYR A 78 -11.46 1.86 24.71
CA TYR A 78 -10.38 2.00 25.68
C TYR A 78 -9.02 1.52 25.13
N LEU A 79 -8.98 0.39 24.42
CA LEU A 79 -7.75 -0.11 23.81
C LEU A 79 -7.25 0.80 22.68
N MET A 80 -8.15 1.40 21.91
CA MET A 80 -7.76 2.35 20.83
C MET A 80 -7.23 3.68 21.41
N GLU A 81 -7.70 4.12 22.57
CA GLU A 81 -7.22 5.34 23.23
C GLU A 81 -5.73 5.27 23.61
N ASN A 82 -5.17 4.07 23.80
CA ASN A 82 -3.73 3.87 24.03
C ASN A 82 -2.87 4.39 22.87
N PHE A 83 -3.44 4.54 21.68
CA PHE A 83 -2.75 5.08 20.51
C PHE A 83 -2.82 6.62 20.40
N SER A 84 -3.56 7.30 21.28
CA SER A 84 -3.73 8.76 21.22
C SER A 84 -2.40 9.56 21.25
N PRO A 85 -1.34 9.14 21.96
CA PRO A 85 -0.06 9.84 21.91
C PRO A 85 0.62 9.83 20.54
N LEU A 86 0.24 8.90 19.66
CA LEU A 86 0.82 8.74 18.32
C LEU A 86 0.09 9.54 17.22
N VAL A 87 -1.01 10.22 17.52
CA VAL A 87 -1.84 10.91 16.51
C VAL A 87 -1.03 11.95 15.72
N ASN A 88 -0.24 12.78 16.40
CA ASN A 88 0.58 13.79 15.73
C ASN A 88 1.67 13.15 14.86
N ALA A 89 2.29 12.09 15.34
CA ALA A 89 3.28 11.34 14.58
C ALA A 89 2.65 10.65 13.35
N PHE A 90 1.43 10.14 13.48
CA PHE A 90 0.69 9.57 12.38
C PHE A 90 0.35 10.61 11.30
N ASN A 91 -0.12 11.77 11.72
CA ASN A 91 -0.38 12.89 10.80
C ASN A 91 0.89 13.29 10.03
N ARG A 92 2.03 13.38 10.71
CA ARG A 92 3.31 13.65 10.06
C ARG A 92 3.74 12.52 9.14
N TYR A 93 3.54 11.25 9.54
CA TYR A 93 3.82 10.10 8.69
C TYR A 93 3.03 10.13 7.38
N LEU A 94 1.76 10.57 7.40
CA LEU A 94 0.96 10.73 6.20
C LEU A 94 1.52 11.81 5.25
N LEU A 95 2.24 12.80 5.77
CA LEU A 95 2.83 13.88 4.99
C LEU A 95 4.20 13.49 4.41
N VAL A 96 5.13 13.02 5.28
CA VAL A 96 6.53 12.78 4.91
C VAL A 96 6.85 11.31 4.60
N GLY A 97 5.92 10.39 4.88
CA GLY A 97 6.03 8.96 4.57
C GLY A 97 7.01 8.19 5.45
N GLY A 98 7.32 6.98 4.98
CA GLY A 98 8.16 6.02 5.67
C GLY A 98 9.63 6.01 5.22
N PHE A 99 10.16 7.08 4.63
CA PHE A 99 11.58 7.17 4.27
C PHE A 99 12.41 7.56 5.50
N PRO A 100 13.39 6.74 5.96
CA PRO A 100 14.11 6.99 7.21
C PRO A 100 14.77 8.36 7.30
N GLU A 101 15.43 8.81 6.22
CA GLU A 101 16.08 10.12 6.16
C GLU A 101 15.07 11.26 6.36
N LEU A 102 13.86 11.12 5.79
CA LEU A 102 12.82 12.15 5.87
C LEU A 102 12.08 12.11 7.21
N ALA A 103 11.91 10.91 7.77
CA ALA A 103 11.34 10.74 9.11
C ALA A 103 12.17 11.49 10.19
N LEU A 104 13.49 11.49 10.03
CA LEU A 104 14.45 12.17 10.93
C LEU A 104 14.63 13.66 10.62
N ALA A 105 14.10 14.18 9.52
CA ALA A 105 14.22 15.60 9.17
C ALA A 105 13.41 16.47 10.15
N GLU A 106 13.98 17.61 10.55
CA GLU A 106 13.31 18.57 11.45
C GLU A 106 12.29 19.45 10.71
N ASP A 107 12.49 19.67 9.38
CA ASP A 107 11.65 20.52 8.54
C ASP A 107 10.94 19.66 7.47
N ASP A 108 9.61 19.61 7.53
CA ASP A 108 8.77 18.82 6.62
C ASP A 108 8.84 19.34 5.18
N ALA A 109 8.97 20.66 4.97
CA ALA A 109 9.13 21.23 3.64
C ALA A 109 10.50 20.87 3.02
N TYR A 110 11.55 20.81 3.85
CA TYR A 110 12.85 20.28 3.43
C TYR A 110 12.74 18.79 3.06
N ALA A 111 12.08 18.00 3.91
CA ALA A 111 11.87 16.57 3.66
C ALA A 111 11.18 16.31 2.32
N GLN A 112 10.11 17.04 2.01
CA GLN A 112 9.38 16.91 0.75
C GLN A 112 10.23 17.33 -0.47
N ARG A 113 10.95 18.45 -0.38
CA ARG A 113 11.86 18.87 -1.47
C ARG A 113 12.93 17.81 -1.72
N ARG A 114 13.52 17.29 -0.66
CA ARG A 114 14.54 16.25 -0.72
C ARG A 114 14.01 14.97 -1.39
N LEU A 115 12.81 14.52 -0.99
CA LEU A 115 12.18 13.36 -1.60
C LEU A 115 11.91 13.57 -3.09
N ARG A 116 11.41 14.75 -3.46
CA ARG A 116 11.17 15.09 -4.87
C ARG A 116 12.44 15.03 -5.70
N GLU A 117 13.53 15.64 -5.22
CA GLU A 117 14.85 15.59 -5.86
C GLU A 117 15.35 14.15 -5.98
N ASP A 118 15.28 13.37 -4.92
CA ASP A 118 15.73 11.98 -4.93
C ASP A 118 14.90 11.10 -5.87
N VAL A 119 13.59 11.22 -5.86
CA VAL A 119 12.71 10.45 -6.73
C VAL A 119 12.85 10.86 -8.20
N VAL A 120 12.80 12.16 -8.48
CA VAL A 120 12.82 12.65 -9.88
C VAL A 120 14.23 12.60 -10.46
N ASP A 121 15.23 13.14 -9.75
CA ASP A 121 16.56 13.29 -10.33
C ASP A 121 17.42 12.02 -10.19
N ARG A 122 17.33 11.32 -9.10
CA ARG A 122 18.15 10.11 -8.90
C ARG A 122 17.45 8.86 -9.43
N VAL A 123 16.24 8.53 -8.96
CA VAL A 123 15.61 7.28 -9.35
C VAL A 123 15.14 7.34 -10.81
N ILE A 124 14.41 8.36 -11.22
CA ILE A 124 13.87 8.44 -12.58
C ILE A 124 14.96 8.75 -13.59
N LYS A 125 15.66 9.90 -13.47
CA LYS A 125 16.59 10.37 -14.50
C LYS A 125 17.89 9.56 -14.57
N ARG A 126 18.28 8.89 -13.50
CA ARG A 126 19.51 8.11 -13.48
C ARG A 126 19.24 6.60 -13.54
N ASP A 127 18.54 6.06 -12.54
CA ASP A 127 18.42 4.60 -12.39
C ASP A 127 17.44 4.02 -13.42
N VAL A 128 16.20 4.48 -13.47
CA VAL A 128 15.16 3.97 -14.36
C VAL A 128 15.54 4.18 -15.83
N MET A 129 16.06 5.35 -16.19
CA MET A 129 16.48 5.65 -17.55
C MET A 129 17.58 4.72 -18.04
N THR A 130 18.59 4.47 -17.20
CA THR A 130 19.74 3.64 -17.56
C THR A 130 19.36 2.17 -17.65
N LEU A 131 18.58 1.66 -16.67
CA LEU A 131 18.25 0.23 -16.56
C LEU A 131 17.25 -0.23 -17.61
N PHE A 132 16.29 0.61 -17.97
CA PHE A 132 15.21 0.28 -18.91
C PHE A 132 15.42 0.87 -20.30
N ASN A 133 16.57 1.51 -20.54
CA ASN A 133 16.91 2.14 -21.82
C ASN A 133 15.80 3.11 -22.32
N ILE A 134 15.27 3.89 -21.40
CA ILE A 134 14.18 4.84 -21.66
C ILE A 134 14.75 6.07 -22.35
N ARG A 135 14.14 6.45 -23.48
CA ARG A 135 14.68 7.53 -24.33
C ARG A 135 14.25 8.94 -23.93
N SER A 136 13.16 9.08 -23.16
CA SER A 136 12.61 10.41 -22.83
C SER A 136 12.40 10.57 -21.31
N PRO A 137 13.34 11.21 -20.60
CA PRO A 137 13.17 11.56 -19.19
C PRO A 137 11.91 12.38 -18.93
N LEU A 138 11.65 13.35 -19.81
CA LEU A 138 10.49 14.24 -19.69
C LEU A 138 9.16 13.49 -19.73
N MET A 139 9.03 12.46 -20.58
CA MET A 139 7.80 11.67 -20.65
C MET A 139 7.63 10.80 -19.43
N MET A 140 8.71 10.27 -18.86
CA MET A 140 8.68 9.51 -17.62
C MET A 140 8.28 10.39 -16.42
N GLU A 141 8.81 11.61 -16.35
CA GLU A 141 8.46 12.60 -15.33
C GLU A 141 6.98 13.01 -15.45
N LYS A 142 6.49 13.30 -16.65
CA LYS A 142 5.07 13.58 -16.91
C LYS A 142 4.18 12.39 -16.51
N LEU A 143 4.61 11.16 -16.79
CA LEU A 143 3.89 9.97 -16.37
C LEU A 143 3.82 9.89 -14.84
N LEU A 144 4.93 10.10 -14.12
CA LEU A 144 4.90 10.09 -12.66
C LEU A 144 3.94 11.15 -12.10
N VAL A 145 3.98 12.38 -12.60
CA VAL A 145 3.05 13.45 -12.20
C VAL A 145 1.61 13.03 -12.47
N TYR A 146 1.33 12.48 -13.65
CA TYR A 146 0.00 11.95 -14.00
C TYR A 146 -0.46 10.88 -13.01
N LEU A 147 0.40 9.93 -12.67
CA LEU A 147 0.09 8.85 -11.72
C LEU A 147 -0.12 9.39 -10.29
N CYS A 148 0.62 10.42 -9.88
CA CYS A 148 0.39 11.09 -8.61
C CYS A 148 -0.97 11.79 -8.56
N LEU A 149 -1.38 12.48 -9.63
CA LEU A 149 -2.69 13.14 -9.74
C LEU A 149 -3.85 12.14 -9.71
N HIS A 150 -3.67 10.96 -10.32
CA HIS A 150 -4.68 9.90 -10.46
C HIS A 150 -4.41 8.68 -9.56
N SER A 151 -3.61 8.84 -8.52
CA SER A 151 -3.36 7.75 -7.56
C SER A 151 -4.68 7.27 -6.96
N THR A 152 -4.78 5.96 -6.70
CA THR A 152 -5.99 5.26 -6.21
C THR A 152 -7.16 5.18 -7.21
N GLN A 153 -7.05 5.78 -8.39
CA GLN A 153 -8.09 5.74 -9.41
C GLN A 153 -7.83 4.65 -10.45
N LEU A 154 -8.89 4.28 -11.17
CA LEU A 154 -8.77 3.35 -12.30
C LEU A 154 -7.91 3.94 -13.42
N PHE A 155 -6.86 3.24 -13.76
CA PHE A 155 -5.95 3.67 -14.80
C PHE A 155 -6.42 3.22 -16.20
N ASN A 156 -6.46 4.17 -17.14
CA ASN A 156 -6.77 3.89 -18.54
C ASN A 156 -5.57 4.27 -19.41
N VAL A 157 -4.89 3.25 -19.94
CA VAL A 157 -3.70 3.40 -20.79
C VAL A 157 -3.96 4.34 -21.96
N THR A 158 -5.10 4.21 -22.64
CA THR A 158 -5.42 5.03 -23.83
C THR A 158 -5.63 6.50 -23.47
N THR A 159 -6.29 6.80 -22.35
CA THR A 159 -6.50 8.17 -21.87
C THR A 159 -5.17 8.79 -21.44
N ALA A 160 -4.43 8.09 -20.58
CA ALA A 160 -3.12 8.54 -20.11
C ALA A 160 -2.13 8.79 -21.24
N SER A 161 -2.09 7.89 -22.24
CA SER A 161 -1.26 8.03 -23.43
C SER A 161 -1.50 9.35 -24.18
N LYS A 162 -2.77 9.79 -24.29
CA LYS A 162 -3.13 11.05 -24.96
C LYS A 162 -2.76 12.27 -24.11
N GLU A 163 -3.04 12.23 -22.80
CA GLU A 163 -2.85 13.36 -21.90
C GLU A 163 -1.37 13.65 -21.61
N ILE A 164 -0.53 12.61 -21.53
CA ILE A 164 0.91 12.77 -21.23
C ILE A 164 1.69 13.33 -22.43
N GLY A 165 1.24 13.14 -23.66
CA GLY A 165 1.92 13.68 -24.84
C GLY A 165 1.89 12.76 -26.05
N GLN A 166 0.82 12.01 -26.23
CA GLN A 166 0.56 11.12 -27.37
C GLN A 166 1.64 10.03 -27.56
N ILE A 167 2.11 9.44 -26.46
CA ILE A 167 3.00 8.28 -26.51
C ILE A 167 2.21 7.02 -26.86
N SER A 168 2.87 6.02 -27.46
CA SER A 168 2.18 4.76 -27.77
C SER A 168 1.76 4.02 -26.51
N PRO A 169 0.59 3.31 -26.50
CA PRO A 169 0.19 2.48 -25.37
C PRO A 169 1.27 1.48 -24.93
N VAL A 170 1.98 0.87 -25.86
CA VAL A 170 3.08 -0.07 -25.59
C VAL A 170 4.23 0.60 -24.85
N THR A 171 4.59 1.82 -25.26
CA THR A 171 5.62 2.60 -24.58
C THR A 171 5.18 2.98 -23.16
N LEU A 172 3.91 3.37 -23.00
CA LEU A 172 3.36 3.71 -21.69
C LEU A 172 3.37 2.51 -20.74
N GLU A 173 2.96 1.32 -21.21
CA GLU A 173 3.02 0.08 -20.43
C GLU A 173 4.45 -0.29 -20.04
N SER A 174 5.42 -0.10 -20.94
CA SER A 174 6.85 -0.28 -20.63
C SER A 174 7.33 0.68 -19.53
N TYR A 175 6.86 1.93 -19.55
CA TYR A 175 7.20 2.94 -18.53
C TYR A 175 6.56 2.62 -17.18
N LEU A 176 5.31 2.14 -17.17
CA LEU A 176 4.65 1.67 -15.95
C LEU A 176 5.41 0.50 -15.32
N SER A 177 5.79 -0.49 -16.14
CA SER A 177 6.58 -1.62 -15.69
C SER A 177 7.93 -1.16 -15.09
N ALA A 178 8.58 -0.18 -15.71
CA ALA A 178 9.84 0.35 -15.19
C ALA A 178 9.66 1.06 -13.84
N LEU A 179 8.59 1.83 -13.65
CA LEU A 179 8.28 2.48 -12.37
C LEU A 179 7.92 1.46 -11.28
N GLU A 180 7.17 0.41 -11.62
CA GLU A 180 6.84 -0.69 -10.70
C GLU A 180 8.11 -1.45 -10.26
N MET A 181 8.97 -1.80 -11.20
CA MET A 181 10.26 -2.45 -10.92
C MET A 181 11.23 -1.57 -10.13
N ALA A 182 11.11 -0.25 -10.24
CA ALA A 182 11.84 0.72 -9.42
C ALA A 182 11.21 0.95 -8.03
N ASN A 183 10.16 0.21 -7.68
CA ASN A 183 9.38 0.37 -6.43
C ASN A 183 8.86 1.81 -6.21
N LEU A 184 8.48 2.51 -7.27
CA LEU A 184 7.85 3.83 -7.20
C LEU A 184 6.32 3.76 -7.23
N ILE A 185 5.78 2.68 -7.79
CA ILE A 185 4.33 2.44 -7.89
C ILE A 185 3.98 0.98 -7.63
N TYR A 186 2.72 0.72 -7.30
CA TYR A 186 2.08 -0.59 -7.34
C TYR A 186 0.98 -0.60 -8.40
N ILE A 187 0.89 -1.70 -9.15
CA ILE A 187 -0.17 -1.93 -10.14
C ILE A 187 -1.18 -2.90 -9.53
N ALA A 188 -2.25 -2.37 -8.93
CA ALA A 188 -3.30 -3.15 -8.31
C ALA A 188 -4.26 -3.71 -9.37
N LYS A 189 -4.34 -5.02 -9.47
CA LYS A 189 -5.27 -5.71 -10.39
C LYS A 189 -6.61 -5.96 -9.70
N PRO A 190 -7.72 -6.03 -10.45
CA PRO A 190 -9.01 -6.40 -9.88
C PRO A 190 -8.99 -7.86 -9.41
N ILE A 191 -9.45 -8.11 -8.18
CA ILE A 191 -9.63 -9.44 -7.61
C ILE A 191 -11.12 -9.77 -7.68
N GLY A 192 -11.49 -10.77 -8.49
CA GLY A 192 -12.88 -11.10 -8.76
C GLY A 192 -13.48 -12.14 -7.82
N VAL A 193 -14.82 -12.17 -7.77
CA VAL A 193 -15.61 -13.30 -7.31
C VAL A 193 -15.87 -14.17 -8.54
N GLY A 194 -15.09 -15.27 -8.72
CA GLY A 194 -15.15 -16.14 -9.89
C GLY A 194 -14.13 -15.84 -10.99
N SER A 195 -13.70 -16.89 -11.69
CA SER A 195 -12.53 -16.91 -12.57
C SER A 195 -12.55 -16.03 -13.83
N LYS A 196 -13.71 -15.52 -14.25
CA LYS A 196 -13.85 -14.78 -15.52
C LYS A 196 -13.73 -13.25 -15.42
N ALA A 197 -13.85 -12.68 -14.21
CA ALA A 197 -13.88 -11.22 -14.02
C ALA A 197 -12.48 -10.57 -14.02
N VAL A 198 -11.45 -11.34 -13.72
CA VAL A 198 -10.08 -10.86 -13.45
C VAL A 198 -9.35 -10.39 -14.71
N LEU A 199 -9.60 -10.97 -15.87
CA LEU A 199 -8.80 -10.74 -17.09
C LEU A 199 -9.12 -9.45 -17.86
N LYS A 200 -10.19 -8.72 -17.52
CA LYS A 200 -10.66 -7.55 -18.29
C LYS A 200 -10.75 -6.24 -17.49
N GLY A 201 -10.43 -6.26 -16.22
CA GLY A 201 -10.51 -5.06 -15.38
C GLY A 201 -9.33 -4.12 -15.62
N LYS A 202 -9.59 -2.80 -15.56
CA LYS A 202 -8.52 -1.79 -15.58
C LYS A 202 -7.77 -1.84 -14.25
N PRO A 203 -6.45 -1.70 -14.22
CA PRO A 203 -5.73 -1.60 -12.95
C PRO A 203 -6.01 -0.28 -12.25
N LYS A 204 -5.87 -0.26 -10.92
CA LYS A 204 -5.59 0.95 -10.15
C LYS A 204 -4.08 1.10 -10.01
N ILE A 205 -3.60 2.34 -9.98
CA ILE A 205 -2.20 2.62 -9.72
C ILE A 205 -2.10 3.34 -8.37
N PHE A 206 -1.26 2.79 -7.50
CA PHE A 206 -0.87 3.41 -6.24
C PHE A 206 0.59 3.83 -6.32
N VAL A 207 0.93 5.01 -5.82
CA VAL A 207 2.33 5.33 -5.55
C VAL A 207 2.83 4.46 -4.40
N ALA A 208 4.11 4.10 -4.40
CA ALA A 208 4.66 3.17 -3.41
C ALA A 208 4.65 3.71 -1.97
N ASP A 209 4.64 5.04 -1.84
CA ASP A 209 4.44 5.73 -0.56
C ASP A 209 3.69 7.04 -0.82
N ALA A 210 2.72 7.38 0.02
CA ALA A 210 1.93 8.60 -0.13
C ALA A 210 2.79 9.87 -0.16
N ALA A 211 3.92 9.89 0.53
CA ALA A 211 4.87 11.01 0.51
C ALA A 211 5.45 11.29 -0.88
N ILE A 212 5.59 10.27 -1.74
CA ILE A 212 6.03 10.49 -3.15
C ILE A 212 5.02 11.40 -3.85
N ARG A 213 3.72 11.11 -3.67
CA ARG A 213 2.64 11.94 -4.22
C ARG A 213 2.69 13.35 -3.68
N ASN A 214 2.79 13.49 -2.35
CA ASN A 214 2.83 14.79 -1.69
C ASN A 214 4.02 15.61 -2.17
N ALA A 215 5.21 15.01 -2.27
CA ALA A 215 6.42 15.68 -2.74
C ALA A 215 6.35 16.07 -4.23
N VAL A 216 5.87 15.17 -5.10
CA VAL A 216 5.76 15.43 -6.56
C VAL A 216 4.74 16.53 -6.85
N LEU A 217 3.60 16.53 -6.16
CA LEU A 217 2.53 17.52 -6.33
C LEU A 217 2.70 18.76 -5.45
N MET A 218 3.72 18.81 -4.60
CA MET A 218 4.00 19.92 -3.66
C MET A 218 2.83 20.18 -2.71
N ILE A 219 2.27 19.11 -2.14
CA ILE A 219 1.20 19.18 -1.15
C ILE A 219 1.86 19.33 0.22
N ASP A 220 1.75 20.50 0.83
CA ASP A 220 2.33 20.84 2.14
C ASP A 220 1.38 20.59 3.31
N ASP A 221 0.08 20.54 3.06
CA ASP A 221 -0.95 20.23 4.05
C ASP A 221 -1.96 19.20 3.49
N VAL A 222 -1.69 17.93 3.74
CA VAL A 222 -2.56 16.83 3.32
C VAL A 222 -3.80 16.70 4.23
N LEU A 223 -3.78 17.29 5.42
CA LEU A 223 -4.84 17.13 6.42
C LEU A 223 -6.02 18.06 6.19
N SER A 224 -5.81 19.19 5.51
CA SER A 224 -6.83 20.22 5.28
C SER A 224 -7.80 19.88 4.15
N ASP A 225 -7.42 18.99 3.22
CA ASP A 225 -8.25 18.57 2.09
C ASP A 225 -8.68 17.10 2.25
N GLU A 226 -10.00 16.85 2.35
CA GLU A 226 -10.54 15.50 2.53
C GLU A 226 -10.25 14.58 1.34
N THR A 227 -10.13 15.11 0.12
CA THR A 227 -9.84 14.32 -1.08
C THR A 227 -8.38 13.86 -1.08
N GLU A 228 -7.47 14.80 -0.79
CA GLU A 228 -6.03 14.54 -0.67
C GLU A 228 -5.76 13.54 0.47
N LEU A 229 -6.39 13.76 1.60
CA LEU A 229 -6.29 12.88 2.76
C LEU A 229 -6.84 11.47 2.46
N GLY A 230 -7.96 11.38 1.74
CA GLY A 230 -8.54 10.11 1.31
C GLY A 230 -7.58 9.29 0.45
N ALA A 231 -7.01 9.89 -0.60
CA ALA A 231 -6.05 9.23 -1.47
C ALA A 231 -4.76 8.83 -0.72
N THR A 232 -4.31 9.67 0.22
CA THR A 232 -3.14 9.41 1.06
C THR A 232 -3.34 8.20 1.97
N ILE A 233 -4.47 8.11 2.66
CA ILE A 233 -4.80 6.97 3.53
C ILE A 233 -5.02 5.69 2.72
N GLU A 234 -5.75 5.73 1.62
CA GLU A 234 -5.94 4.56 0.76
C GLU A 234 -4.61 4.00 0.27
N THR A 235 -3.70 4.88 -0.19
CA THR A 235 -2.33 4.51 -0.57
C THR A 235 -1.55 3.91 0.60
N THR A 236 -1.66 4.50 1.79
CA THR A 236 -0.95 4.05 2.98
C THR A 236 -1.46 2.67 3.45
N VAL A 237 -2.78 2.44 3.42
CA VAL A 237 -3.36 1.13 3.71
C VAL A 237 -2.90 0.09 2.68
N TYR A 238 -2.97 0.43 1.38
CA TYR A 238 -2.53 -0.47 0.31
C TYR A 238 -1.07 -0.88 0.48
N LYS A 239 -0.18 0.08 0.72
CA LYS A 239 1.25 -0.16 0.99
C LYS A 239 1.47 -1.13 2.15
N HIS A 240 0.82 -0.88 3.31
CA HIS A 240 0.97 -1.75 4.48
C HIS A 240 0.45 -3.16 4.22
N MET A 241 -0.64 -3.31 3.46
CA MET A 241 -1.14 -4.64 3.08
C MET A 241 -0.17 -5.36 2.14
N VAL A 242 0.46 -4.64 1.19
CA VAL A 242 1.50 -5.23 0.33
C VAL A 242 2.69 -5.69 1.16
N SER A 243 3.19 -4.86 2.08
CA SER A 243 4.32 -5.20 2.94
C SER A 243 4.00 -6.37 3.87
N TYR A 244 2.85 -6.33 4.53
CA TYR A 244 2.39 -7.38 5.45
C TYR A 244 2.28 -8.77 4.81
N PHE A 245 1.88 -8.83 3.53
CA PHE A 245 1.78 -10.09 2.78
C PHE A 245 2.98 -10.36 1.88
N GLU A 246 4.07 -9.58 1.98
CA GLU A 246 5.30 -9.82 1.21
C GLU A 246 5.84 -11.23 1.49
N GLY A 247 6.27 -11.92 0.42
CA GLY A 247 6.75 -13.31 0.50
C GLY A 247 5.66 -14.37 0.71
N SER A 248 4.40 -13.99 0.86
CA SER A 248 3.26 -14.91 0.88
C SER A 248 2.76 -15.21 -0.54
N MET A 249 1.83 -16.17 -0.68
CA MET A 249 1.14 -16.43 -1.95
C MET A 249 -0.14 -15.58 -2.10
N ALA A 250 -0.27 -14.50 -1.37
CA ALA A 250 -1.41 -13.61 -1.45
C ALA A 250 -1.28 -12.66 -2.65
N GLU A 251 -2.41 -12.35 -3.28
CA GLU A 251 -2.52 -11.31 -4.31
C GLU A 251 -3.20 -10.09 -3.71
N ILE A 252 -2.60 -8.90 -3.83
CA ILE A 252 -3.18 -7.66 -3.33
C ILE A 252 -3.69 -6.84 -4.51
N GLY A 253 -4.95 -6.44 -4.44
CA GLY A 253 -5.61 -5.69 -5.48
C GLY A 253 -6.84 -4.94 -4.95
N TYR A 254 -7.84 -4.80 -5.77
CA TYR A 254 -9.10 -4.15 -5.43
C TYR A 254 -10.27 -4.97 -5.99
N TYR A 255 -11.50 -4.71 -5.53
CA TYR A 255 -12.70 -5.31 -6.12
C TYR A 255 -13.57 -4.23 -6.77
N ARG A 256 -14.15 -4.56 -7.94
CA ARG A 256 -15.14 -3.73 -8.58
C ARG A 256 -16.18 -4.59 -9.30
N LYS A 257 -17.46 -4.26 -9.06
CA LYS A 257 -18.58 -4.93 -9.73
C LYS A 257 -18.68 -4.47 -11.18
N SER A 258 -18.58 -5.40 -12.15
CA SER A 258 -18.40 -5.09 -13.57
C SER A 258 -19.51 -4.27 -14.23
N ARG A 259 -20.72 -4.20 -13.65
CA ARG A 259 -21.89 -3.49 -14.20
C ARG A 259 -22.26 -2.23 -13.41
N ASP A 260 -21.65 -2.01 -12.28
CA ASP A 260 -21.95 -0.88 -11.39
C ASP A 260 -20.66 -0.13 -11.07
N ASN A 261 -20.48 1.00 -11.74
CA ASN A 261 -19.24 1.78 -11.62
C ASN A 261 -18.99 2.38 -10.23
N GLN A 262 -19.95 2.29 -9.31
CA GLN A 262 -19.86 2.88 -7.97
C GLN A 262 -19.59 1.85 -6.87
N LYS A 263 -19.70 0.54 -7.18
CA LYS A 263 -19.52 -0.53 -6.20
C LYS A 263 -18.11 -1.10 -6.26
N GLU A 264 -17.30 -0.68 -5.33
CA GLU A 264 -15.88 -1.01 -5.24
C GLU A 264 -15.51 -1.33 -3.79
N VAL A 265 -14.48 -2.16 -3.59
CA VAL A 265 -13.74 -2.29 -2.33
C VAL A 265 -12.30 -1.89 -2.60
N ASP A 266 -11.79 -0.95 -1.82
CA ASP A 266 -10.53 -0.25 -2.08
C ASP A 266 -9.33 -1.19 -2.09
N VAL A 267 -9.21 -2.08 -1.09
CA VAL A 267 -8.13 -3.05 -0.99
C VAL A 267 -8.70 -4.44 -0.73
N VAL A 268 -8.31 -5.38 -1.56
CA VAL A 268 -8.67 -6.80 -1.43
C VAL A 268 -7.42 -7.64 -1.44
N VAL A 269 -7.30 -8.52 -0.46
CA VAL A 269 -6.26 -9.55 -0.43
C VAL A 269 -6.88 -10.88 -0.82
N GLY A 270 -6.45 -11.40 -1.95
CA GLY A 270 -6.78 -12.74 -2.41
C GLY A 270 -5.83 -13.76 -1.81
N LEU A 271 -6.30 -14.58 -0.89
CA LEU A 271 -5.53 -15.65 -0.25
C LEU A 271 -5.63 -16.95 -1.06
N PRO A 272 -4.70 -17.91 -0.85
CA PRO A 272 -4.81 -19.24 -1.42
C PRO A 272 -6.19 -19.88 -1.18
N ARG A 273 -6.65 -20.69 -2.13
CA ARG A 273 -7.99 -21.32 -2.13
C ARG A 273 -9.16 -20.35 -2.33
N GLY A 274 -8.89 -19.10 -2.73
CA GLY A 274 -9.89 -18.10 -3.09
C GLY A 274 -10.57 -17.39 -1.92
N THR A 275 -10.04 -17.53 -0.72
CA THR A 275 -10.46 -16.76 0.46
C THR A 275 -10.00 -15.30 0.32
N LYS A 276 -10.74 -14.36 0.87
CA LYS A 276 -10.45 -12.93 0.75
C LYS A 276 -10.47 -12.19 2.08
N ILE A 277 -9.61 -11.17 2.16
CA ILE A 277 -9.70 -10.12 3.19
C ILE A 277 -10.08 -8.83 2.47
N LEU A 278 -11.04 -8.10 3.00
CA LEU A 278 -11.57 -6.88 2.42
C LEU A 278 -11.24 -5.69 3.31
N CYS A 279 -10.77 -4.59 2.71
CA CYS A 279 -10.56 -3.32 3.41
C CYS A 279 -11.22 -2.20 2.59
N GLU A 280 -12.19 -1.52 3.19
CA GLU A 280 -12.82 -0.32 2.69
C GLU A 280 -12.34 0.87 3.51
N VAL A 281 -11.97 1.97 2.86
CA VAL A 281 -11.40 3.15 3.52
C VAL A 281 -12.42 4.29 3.54
N LYS A 282 -12.86 4.68 4.75
CA LYS A 282 -13.76 5.83 4.97
C LYS A 282 -13.13 6.78 6.00
N TYR A 283 -12.03 7.40 5.62
CA TYR A 283 -11.22 8.24 6.52
C TYR A 283 -11.80 9.66 6.63
N ARG A 284 -12.95 9.74 7.30
CA ARG A 284 -13.72 10.98 7.51
C ARG A 284 -14.17 11.08 8.96
N ASN A 285 -14.56 12.29 9.36
CA ASN A 285 -15.08 12.51 10.72
C ASN A 285 -16.40 11.75 10.99
N GLN A 286 -17.18 11.48 9.96
CA GLN A 286 -18.36 10.62 10.02
C GLN A 286 -18.22 9.51 8.97
N SER A 287 -17.88 8.31 9.42
CA SER A 287 -17.77 7.14 8.56
C SER A 287 -19.14 6.46 8.41
N HIS A 288 -19.85 6.76 7.33
CA HIS A 288 -21.09 6.07 6.97
C HIS A 288 -20.78 5.00 5.93
N LEU A 289 -21.28 3.78 6.16
CA LEU A 289 -21.23 2.66 5.21
C LEU A 289 -22.66 2.34 4.77
N PRO A 290 -23.04 2.61 3.51
CA PRO A 290 -24.36 2.29 2.98
C PRO A 290 -24.61 0.78 2.92
N GLU A 291 -25.87 0.35 3.06
CA GLU A 291 -26.31 -1.04 2.86
C GLU A 291 -25.98 -1.59 1.46
N SER A 292 -25.92 -0.71 0.47
CA SER A 292 -25.62 -1.04 -0.93
C SER A 292 -24.13 -1.04 -1.25
N ASP A 293 -23.25 -0.82 -0.28
CA ASP A 293 -21.80 -0.81 -0.50
C ASP A 293 -21.28 -2.21 -0.88
N ALA A 294 -20.24 -2.24 -1.71
CA ALA A 294 -19.68 -3.51 -2.22
C ALA A 294 -19.19 -4.44 -1.11
N ILE A 295 -18.55 -3.89 -0.08
CA ILE A 295 -18.05 -4.68 1.05
C ILE A 295 -19.19 -5.37 1.80
N VAL A 296 -20.34 -4.69 1.97
CA VAL A 296 -21.53 -5.26 2.62
C VAL A 296 -22.13 -6.38 1.78
N GLU A 297 -22.27 -6.16 0.46
CA GLU A 297 -22.76 -7.20 -0.46
C GLU A 297 -21.86 -8.43 -0.46
N LEU A 298 -20.53 -8.25 -0.50
CA LEU A 298 -19.57 -9.35 -0.48
C LEU A 298 -19.57 -10.12 0.85
N CYS A 299 -19.74 -9.43 1.99
CA CYS A 299 -19.81 -10.07 3.28
C CYS A 299 -21.13 -10.85 3.52
N ARG A 300 -22.18 -10.59 2.72
CA ARG A 300 -23.43 -11.36 2.67
C ARG A 300 -23.36 -12.56 1.74
N ASP A 301 -22.49 -12.50 0.73
CA ASP A 301 -22.36 -13.55 -0.28
C ASP A 301 -21.37 -14.64 0.17
N GLU A 302 -21.88 -15.80 0.58
CA GLU A 302 -21.04 -16.94 0.97
C GLU A 302 -20.08 -17.39 -0.15
N THR A 303 -20.47 -17.19 -1.41
CA THR A 303 -19.64 -17.56 -2.55
C THR A 303 -18.42 -16.66 -2.71
N ALA A 304 -18.43 -15.47 -2.13
CA ALA A 304 -17.32 -14.55 -2.11
C ALA A 304 -16.14 -15.04 -1.24
N ARG A 305 -16.40 -15.97 -0.32
CA ARG A 305 -15.40 -16.56 0.58
C ARG A 305 -14.59 -15.50 1.35
N VAL A 306 -15.28 -14.55 1.94
CA VAL A 306 -14.65 -13.52 2.77
C VAL A 306 -14.26 -14.15 4.11
N ALA A 307 -13.00 -14.00 4.53
CA ALA A 307 -12.52 -14.41 5.86
C ALA A 307 -12.64 -13.27 6.86
N GLN A 308 -12.29 -12.06 6.43
CA GLN A 308 -12.27 -10.86 7.26
C GLN A 308 -12.64 -9.64 6.43
N ALA A 309 -13.28 -8.66 7.08
CA ALA A 309 -13.66 -7.42 6.44
C ALA A 309 -13.43 -6.25 7.41
N PHE A 310 -12.75 -5.22 6.91
CA PHE A 310 -12.37 -4.03 7.67
C PHE A 310 -12.93 -2.77 7.03
N LEU A 311 -13.53 -1.93 7.87
CA LEU A 311 -13.86 -0.55 7.52
C LEU A 311 -12.85 0.36 8.23
N ILE A 312 -11.91 0.91 7.48
CA ILE A 312 -10.82 1.74 8.01
C ILE A 312 -11.32 3.17 8.19
N THR A 313 -11.27 3.66 9.43
CA THR A 313 -11.85 4.95 9.83
C THR A 313 -10.81 5.93 10.38
N LYS A 314 -11.24 7.16 10.70
CA LYS A 314 -10.36 8.23 11.17
C LYS A 314 -10.27 8.28 12.70
N ARG A 315 -11.41 8.19 13.39
CA ARG A 315 -11.52 8.51 14.82
C ARG A 315 -11.22 7.29 15.66
N LEU A 316 -10.44 7.45 16.75
CA LEU A 316 -10.07 6.33 17.62
C LEU A 316 -11.28 5.63 18.26
N GLU A 317 -12.37 6.33 18.51
CA GLU A 317 -13.61 5.75 19.02
C GLU A 317 -14.44 4.98 17.98
N ASP A 318 -14.07 5.04 16.70
CA ASP A 318 -14.74 4.33 15.61
C ASP A 318 -14.26 2.87 15.51
N VAL A 319 -14.42 2.10 16.56
CA VAL A 319 -14.03 0.68 16.63
C VAL A 319 -15.21 -0.21 16.99
N GLY A 320 -15.21 -1.46 16.48
CA GLY A 320 -16.21 -2.48 16.72
C GLY A 320 -16.99 -2.87 15.47
N PRO A 321 -17.89 -3.86 15.54
CA PRO A 321 -18.65 -4.31 14.39
C PRO A 321 -19.54 -3.19 13.83
N THR A 322 -19.76 -3.20 12.53
CA THR A 322 -20.81 -2.39 11.91
C THR A 322 -22.19 -2.97 12.25
N GLN A 323 -23.26 -2.19 12.00
CA GLN A 323 -24.64 -2.65 12.28
C GLN A 323 -25.26 -3.48 11.14
N HIS A 324 -24.49 -3.77 10.09
CA HIS A 324 -24.97 -4.53 8.94
C HIS A 324 -25.13 -6.03 9.30
N GLU A 325 -26.25 -6.60 8.87
CA GLU A 325 -26.47 -8.03 8.94
C GLU A 325 -25.72 -8.72 7.79
N THR A 326 -24.60 -9.37 8.10
CA THR A 326 -23.70 -10.03 7.14
C THR A 326 -23.22 -11.36 7.69
N ASN A 327 -22.88 -12.32 6.82
CA ASN A 327 -22.33 -13.62 7.21
C ASN A 327 -20.92 -13.48 7.81
N VAL A 328 -20.17 -12.48 7.36
CA VAL A 328 -18.87 -12.11 7.93
C VAL A 328 -19.00 -10.71 8.53
N PRO A 329 -18.73 -10.51 9.82
CA PRO A 329 -18.83 -9.21 10.43
C PRO A 329 -17.80 -8.25 9.85
N ILE A 330 -18.22 -6.99 9.60
CA ILE A 330 -17.32 -5.93 9.15
C ILE A 330 -16.82 -5.19 10.38
N LEU A 331 -15.53 -5.32 10.69
CA LEU A 331 -14.90 -4.62 11.79
C LEU A 331 -14.55 -3.19 11.38
N ARG A 332 -15.16 -2.21 12.06
CA ARG A 332 -14.73 -0.83 12.01
C ARG A 332 -13.48 -0.67 12.87
N ILE A 333 -12.41 -0.13 12.30
CA ILE A 333 -11.14 0.07 13.01
C ILE A 333 -10.46 1.36 12.53
N PRO A 334 -9.94 2.20 13.45
CA PRO A 334 -9.18 3.39 13.08
C PRO A 334 -7.88 3.05 12.34
N ALA A 335 -7.52 3.86 11.34
CA ALA A 335 -6.33 3.63 10.51
C ALA A 335 -5.03 3.60 11.32
N LEU A 336 -4.86 4.51 12.28
CA LEU A 336 -3.64 4.60 13.08
C LEU A 336 -3.33 3.29 13.82
N PRO A 337 -4.22 2.74 14.71
CA PRO A 337 -3.96 1.47 15.37
C PRO A 337 -3.88 0.30 14.39
N PHE A 338 -4.71 0.28 13.33
CA PHE A 338 -4.67 -0.78 12.33
C PHE A 338 -3.29 -0.88 11.66
N LEU A 339 -2.75 0.23 11.15
CA LEU A 339 -1.46 0.27 10.46
C LEU A 339 -0.28 0.04 11.42
N TYR A 340 -0.39 0.52 12.67
CA TYR A 340 0.62 0.24 13.69
C TYR A 340 0.69 -1.27 14.00
N LEU A 341 -0.47 -1.90 14.24
CA LEU A 341 -0.54 -3.33 14.57
C LEU A 341 -0.08 -4.21 13.40
N LEU A 342 -0.44 -3.86 12.15
CA LEU A 342 0.08 -4.55 10.97
C LEU A 342 1.61 -4.51 10.90
N GLY A 343 2.19 -3.31 11.01
CA GLY A 343 3.64 -3.15 10.96
C GLY A 343 4.36 -3.84 12.12
N LYS A 344 3.75 -3.88 13.31
CA LYS A 344 4.27 -4.62 14.46
C LYS A 344 4.31 -6.11 14.20
N GLN A 345 3.20 -6.69 13.73
CA GLN A 345 3.12 -8.11 13.40
C GLN A 345 4.09 -8.51 12.28
N GLU A 346 4.27 -7.65 11.28
CA GLU A 346 5.26 -7.84 10.22
C GLU A 346 6.67 -7.90 10.80
N ALA A 347 7.06 -6.92 11.61
CA ALA A 347 8.39 -6.85 12.23
C ALA A 347 8.68 -8.02 13.18
N GLU A 348 7.66 -8.56 13.84
CA GLU A 348 7.77 -9.72 14.74
C GLU A 348 7.72 -11.07 14.00
N GLY A 349 7.65 -11.07 12.66
CA GLY A 349 7.60 -12.28 11.85
C GLY A 349 6.30 -13.06 11.95
N SER A 350 5.22 -12.43 12.41
CA SER A 350 3.87 -13.01 12.50
C SER A 350 2.93 -12.56 11.37
N ALA A 351 3.48 -11.92 10.35
CA ALA A 351 2.75 -11.49 9.16
C ALA A 351 2.01 -12.65 8.47
N GLY A 352 0.87 -12.34 7.84
CA GLY A 352 0.01 -13.33 7.20
C GLY A 352 -1.01 -14.01 8.12
N ARG A 353 -1.11 -13.60 9.40
CA ARG A 353 -2.08 -14.08 10.40
C ARG A 353 -2.94 -12.93 10.92
N LEU A 354 -3.60 -12.21 10.01
CA LEU A 354 -4.58 -11.19 10.37
C LEU A 354 -5.77 -11.74 11.14
#